data_79da934bfc72d8c14956eafc51dd6305
#
_entry.id   79da934bfc72d8c14956eafc51dd6305
#
_cell.length_a   1.000
_cell.length_b   1.000
_cell.length_c   1.000
_cell.angle_alpha   90.00
_cell.angle_beta   90.00
_cell.angle_gamma   90.00
#
_symmetry.space_group_name_H-M   'P 1'
#
loop_
_entity.id
_entity.type
_entity.pdbx_description
1 polymer ?
#
loop_
_entity_poly.entity_id
_entity_poly.type
_entity_poly.pdbx_seq_one_letter_code
_entity_poly.pdbx_strand_id
1 'polypeptide(L)'
;MKPLLVFAIAALLIAGCEKHDPPFYSPIPQPPPADPVTPSPLTVDDPIALEKLKKQWYWAIREGNEKKVIEFIAAKKDFNVVINRGRTPLHYAVDFGQDEIAQMLISAGADINARTLVGDTPLDYANYKQNELIAGILRRLEARAYDR
;
A
#
# COMPACT_ATOMS: atom_id res chain seq x y z
N MET A 1 1.08 73.11 33.61
CA MET A 1 2.42 72.75 34.06
C MET A 1 2.30 71.45 34.86
N LYS A 2 2.91 70.42 34.37
CA LYS A 2 3.27 69.10 34.93
C LYS A 2 2.54 67.94 34.36
N PRO A 3 2.90 67.49 33.15
CA PRO A 3 2.58 66.13 32.73
C PRO A 3 3.74 65.11 32.92
N LEU A 4 4.83 65.49 33.60
CA LEU A 4 6.03 64.67 33.69
C LEU A 4 6.01 63.61 34.81
N LEU A 5 5.02 63.68 35.71
CA LEU A 5 4.96 62.74 36.84
C LEU A 5 4.11 61.48 36.55
N VAL A 6 3.32 61.49 35.49
CA VAL A 6 2.43 60.35 35.18
C VAL A 6 3.18 59.27 34.39
N PHE A 7 4.22 59.65 33.65
CA PHE A 7 5.02 58.70 32.87
C PHE A 7 6.00 57.85 33.70
N ALA A 8 6.38 58.34 34.88
CA ALA A 8 7.34 57.59 35.71
C ALA A 8 6.71 56.42 36.46
N ILE A 9 5.40 56.46 36.71
CA ILE A 9 4.69 55.41 37.44
C ILE A 9 4.31 54.27 36.52
N ALA A 10 4.06 54.55 35.24
CA ALA A 10 3.74 53.51 34.25
C ALA A 10 4.96 52.64 33.86
N ALA A 11 6.17 53.20 33.96
CA ALA A 11 7.40 52.46 33.67
C ALA A 11 7.80 51.44 34.77
N LEU A 12 7.37 51.69 36.01
CA LEU A 12 7.72 50.82 37.14
C LEU A 12 6.81 49.61 37.25
N LEU A 13 5.62 49.62 36.65
CA LEU A 13 4.68 48.50 36.65
C LEU A 13 4.95 47.45 35.57
N ILE A 14 5.76 47.80 34.58
CA ILE A 14 6.12 46.89 33.49
C ILE A 14 7.39 46.09 33.81
N ALA A 15 8.21 46.51 34.76
CA ALA A 15 9.42 45.83 35.20
C ALA A 15 9.15 44.64 36.14
N GLY A 16 7.91 44.45 36.56
CA GLY A 16 7.51 43.37 37.48
C GLY A 16 6.92 42.10 36.82
N CYS A 17 6.78 42.10 35.51
CA CYS A 17 6.49 40.84 34.78
C CYS A 17 7.82 40.12 34.52
N GLU A 18 8.43 39.59 35.57
CA GLU A 18 9.39 38.51 35.36
C GLU A 18 8.66 37.41 34.59
N LYS A 19 9.12 37.19 33.39
CA LYS A 19 8.72 36.03 32.62
C LYS A 19 9.15 34.80 33.45
N HIS A 20 8.20 34.27 34.16
CA HIS A 20 8.34 32.97 34.77
C HIS A 20 8.28 31.98 33.61
N ASP A 21 9.41 31.79 32.94
CA ASP A 21 9.56 30.68 32.04
C ASP A 21 9.41 29.43 32.90
N PRO A 22 8.43 28.57 32.66
CA PRO A 22 8.28 27.34 33.39
C PRO A 22 9.57 26.53 33.22
N PRO A 23 10.18 26.04 34.30
CA PRO A 23 11.55 25.48 34.29
C PRO A 23 11.70 24.16 33.52
N PHE A 24 10.70 23.73 32.76
CA PHE A 24 10.70 22.45 32.06
C PHE A 24 10.27 22.48 30.60
N TYR A 25 10.24 23.65 29.95
CA TYR A 25 10.11 23.65 28.49
C TYR A 25 11.50 23.56 27.87
N SER A 26 12.03 22.36 27.82
CA SER A 26 13.05 22.06 26.81
C SER A 26 12.38 22.23 25.46
N PRO A 27 12.90 23.11 24.57
CA PRO A 27 12.39 23.13 23.20
C PRO A 27 12.53 21.70 22.67
N ILE A 28 11.39 21.10 22.31
CA ILE A 28 11.39 19.84 21.57
C ILE A 28 12.36 20.06 20.42
N PRO A 29 13.46 19.30 20.29
CA PRO A 29 14.34 19.44 19.15
C PRO A 29 13.45 19.34 17.93
N GLN A 30 13.37 20.42 17.17
CA GLN A 30 12.64 20.41 15.91
C GLN A 30 13.27 19.31 15.06
N PRO A 31 12.47 18.43 14.47
CA PRO A 31 13.02 17.48 13.54
C PRO A 31 13.83 18.27 12.50
N PRO A 32 15.00 17.79 12.10
CA PRO A 32 15.81 18.47 11.09
C PRO A 32 14.89 18.82 9.91
N PRO A 33 15.09 19.96 9.26
CA PRO A 33 14.32 20.29 8.06
C PRO A 33 14.38 19.09 7.16
N ALA A 34 13.20 18.57 6.80
CA ALA A 34 13.10 17.44 5.90
C ALA A 34 13.93 17.80 4.67
N ASP A 35 14.99 17.04 4.44
CA ASP A 35 15.74 17.12 3.18
C ASP A 35 14.74 17.12 2.04
N PRO A 36 14.98 17.84 0.93
CA PRO A 36 14.07 17.84 -0.20
C PRO A 36 13.78 16.37 -0.53
N VAL A 37 12.49 16.00 -0.35
CA VAL A 37 12.01 14.62 -0.44
C VAL A 37 12.42 14.10 -1.80
N THR A 38 13.60 13.47 -1.86
CA THR A 38 13.85 12.50 -2.92
C THR A 38 12.71 11.51 -2.79
N PRO A 39 11.91 11.26 -3.82
CA PRO A 39 10.85 10.29 -3.73
C PRO A 39 11.49 8.97 -3.32
N SER A 40 11.34 8.61 -2.06
CA SER A 40 11.73 7.31 -1.55
C SER A 40 11.12 6.27 -2.47
N PRO A 41 11.84 5.20 -2.85
CA PRO A 41 11.23 4.13 -3.60
C PRO A 41 9.98 3.72 -2.83
N LEU A 42 8.83 3.85 -3.50
CA LEU A 42 7.48 3.66 -2.97
C LEU A 42 7.45 2.50 -1.98
N THR A 43 7.52 2.81 -0.71
CA THR A 43 7.32 1.80 0.33
C THR A 43 5.85 1.40 0.25
N VAL A 44 5.58 0.12 0.35
CA VAL A 44 4.24 -0.49 0.30
C VAL A 44 3.29 0.09 1.37
N ASP A 45 3.82 0.92 2.26
CA ASP A 45 3.13 1.57 3.37
C ASP A 45 2.41 2.88 2.98
N ASP A 46 2.58 3.36 1.75
CA ASP A 46 1.84 4.53 1.26
C ASP A 46 0.47 4.08 0.73
N PRO A 47 -0.65 4.46 1.40
CA PRO A 47 -1.99 4.06 0.98
C PRO A 47 -2.33 4.51 -0.44
N ILE A 48 -1.79 5.63 -0.90
CA ILE A 48 -2.01 6.15 -2.26
C ILE A 48 -1.26 5.28 -3.27
N ALA A 49 -0.02 4.89 -2.98
CA ALA A 49 0.77 4.00 -3.82
C ALA A 49 0.14 2.61 -3.92
N LEU A 50 -0.39 2.08 -2.82
CA LEU A 50 -1.08 0.80 -2.78
C LEU A 50 -2.36 0.82 -3.63
N GLU A 51 -3.20 1.85 -3.50
CA GLU A 51 -4.41 1.98 -4.32
C GLU A 51 -4.10 2.13 -5.81
N LYS A 52 -3.03 2.86 -6.15
CA LYS A 52 -2.54 2.96 -7.52
C LYS A 52 -2.08 1.61 -8.05
N LEU A 53 -1.35 0.83 -7.24
CA LEU A 53 -0.90 -0.51 -7.58
C LEU A 53 -2.07 -1.46 -7.84
N LYS A 54 -3.07 -1.47 -6.96
CA LYS A 54 -4.30 -2.28 -7.12
C LYS A 54 -5.02 -1.96 -8.44
N LYS A 55 -5.19 -0.67 -8.75
CA LYS A 55 -5.80 -0.24 -10.01
C LYS A 55 -4.98 -0.66 -11.22
N GLN A 56 -3.65 -0.54 -11.15
CA GLN A 56 -2.75 -0.95 -12.23
C GLN A 56 -2.85 -2.45 -12.51
N TRP A 57 -2.86 -3.30 -11.47
CA TRP A 57 -3.06 -4.73 -11.61
C TRP A 57 -4.43 -5.07 -12.22
N TYR A 58 -5.50 -4.48 -11.69
CA TYR A 58 -6.85 -4.72 -12.19
C TYR A 58 -6.98 -4.43 -13.68
N TRP A 59 -6.49 -3.26 -14.12
CA TRP A 59 -6.59 -2.87 -15.53
C TRP A 59 -5.69 -3.70 -16.44
N ALA A 60 -4.46 -4.00 -16.03
CA ALA A 60 -3.54 -4.82 -16.82
C ALA A 60 -4.12 -6.23 -17.08
N ILE A 61 -4.74 -6.82 -16.06
CA ILE A 61 -5.34 -8.15 -16.18
C ILE A 61 -6.63 -8.10 -16.99
N ARG A 62 -7.49 -7.11 -16.74
CA ARG A 62 -8.77 -6.95 -17.47
C ARG A 62 -8.56 -6.75 -18.98
N GLU A 63 -7.54 -6.00 -19.35
CA GLU A 63 -7.17 -5.75 -20.75
C GLU A 63 -6.40 -6.91 -21.39
N GLY A 64 -5.98 -7.91 -20.61
CA GLY A 64 -5.12 -8.99 -21.10
C GLY A 64 -3.73 -8.51 -21.48
N ASN A 65 -3.24 -7.45 -20.85
CA ASN A 65 -1.96 -6.84 -21.18
C ASN A 65 -0.79 -7.59 -20.52
N GLU A 66 -0.39 -8.70 -21.15
CA GLU A 66 0.70 -9.55 -20.69
C GLU A 66 2.03 -8.79 -20.51
N LYS A 67 2.36 -7.88 -21.45
CA LYS A 67 3.59 -7.09 -21.38
C LYS A 67 3.68 -6.30 -20.08
N LYS A 68 2.56 -5.70 -19.68
CA LYS A 68 2.48 -4.91 -18.46
C LYS A 68 2.55 -5.78 -17.20
N VAL A 69 1.98 -6.97 -17.27
CA VAL A 69 2.09 -7.97 -16.18
C VAL A 69 3.54 -8.43 -16.02
N ILE A 70 4.24 -8.72 -17.13
CA ILE A 70 5.66 -9.08 -17.13
C ILE A 70 6.50 -7.96 -16.50
N GLU A 71 6.24 -6.69 -16.88
CA GLU A 71 6.91 -5.54 -16.27
C GLU A 71 6.69 -5.46 -14.76
N PHE A 72 5.47 -5.74 -14.29
CA PHE A 72 5.15 -5.72 -12.86
C PHE A 72 5.87 -6.84 -12.11
N ILE A 73 5.92 -8.04 -12.67
CA ILE A 73 6.65 -9.17 -12.10
C ILE A 73 8.16 -8.86 -12.07
N ALA A 74 8.73 -8.37 -13.16
CA ALA A 74 10.14 -8.00 -13.26
C ALA A 74 10.52 -6.86 -12.29
N ALA A 75 9.64 -5.90 -12.09
CA ALA A 75 9.79 -4.82 -11.11
C ALA A 75 9.55 -5.27 -9.66
N LYS A 76 9.34 -6.56 -9.41
CA LYS A 76 9.03 -7.15 -8.09
C LYS A 76 7.85 -6.46 -7.39
N LYS A 77 6.87 -5.99 -8.16
CA LYS A 77 5.63 -5.48 -7.58
C LYS A 77 4.88 -6.64 -6.92
N ASP A 78 4.26 -6.35 -5.78
CA ASP A 78 3.49 -7.35 -5.07
C ASP A 78 2.32 -7.87 -5.94
N PHE A 79 2.44 -9.12 -6.37
CA PHE A 79 1.42 -9.84 -7.15
C PHE A 79 0.42 -10.61 -6.27
N ASN A 80 0.60 -10.59 -4.95
CA ASN A 80 -0.36 -11.12 -3.97
C ASN A 80 -1.20 -10.00 -3.34
N VAL A 81 -1.07 -8.76 -3.84
CA VAL A 81 -1.84 -7.62 -3.35
C VAL A 81 -3.33 -7.90 -3.42
N VAL A 82 -4.03 -7.63 -2.34
CA VAL A 82 -5.50 -7.73 -2.30
C VAL A 82 -6.11 -6.51 -2.99
N ILE A 83 -6.68 -6.71 -4.17
CA ILE A 83 -7.25 -5.63 -4.98
C ILE A 83 -8.61 -5.21 -4.42
N ASN A 84 -9.56 -6.13 -4.32
CA ASN A 84 -10.90 -5.87 -3.81
C ASN A 84 -11.55 -7.16 -3.31
N ARG A 85 -12.31 -7.09 -2.21
CA ARG A 85 -13.06 -8.22 -1.62
C ARG A 85 -12.22 -9.48 -1.38
N GLY A 86 -10.96 -9.32 -0.99
CA GLY A 86 -10.03 -10.45 -0.79
C GLY A 86 -9.45 -11.03 -2.09
N ARG A 87 -9.80 -10.51 -3.26
CA ARG A 87 -9.32 -11.01 -4.55
C ARG A 87 -7.90 -10.51 -4.84
N THR A 88 -7.02 -11.42 -5.18
CA THR A 88 -5.67 -11.15 -5.66
C THR A 88 -5.64 -11.03 -7.18
N PRO A 89 -4.54 -10.57 -7.80
CA PRO A 89 -4.36 -10.59 -9.25
C PRO A 89 -4.66 -11.94 -9.88
N LEU A 90 -4.29 -13.07 -9.23
CA LEU A 90 -4.57 -14.41 -9.75
C LEU A 90 -6.07 -14.70 -9.83
N HIS A 91 -6.87 -14.32 -8.82
CA HIS A 91 -8.32 -14.46 -8.89
C HIS A 91 -8.92 -13.70 -10.08
N TYR A 92 -8.44 -12.48 -10.34
CA TYR A 92 -8.91 -11.70 -11.48
C TYR A 92 -8.49 -12.28 -12.82
N ALA A 93 -7.27 -12.81 -12.93
CA ALA A 93 -6.80 -13.45 -14.15
C ALA A 93 -7.70 -14.64 -14.51
N VAL A 94 -8.05 -15.46 -13.53
CA VAL A 94 -8.97 -16.60 -13.72
C VAL A 94 -10.40 -16.13 -14.02
N ASP A 95 -10.90 -15.11 -13.30
CA ASP A 95 -12.27 -14.58 -13.48
C ASP A 95 -12.47 -13.98 -14.87
N PHE A 96 -11.45 -13.34 -15.44
CA PHE A 96 -11.49 -12.76 -16.78
C PHE A 96 -11.07 -13.73 -17.90
N GLY A 97 -10.69 -14.97 -17.56
CA GLY A 97 -10.26 -15.98 -18.54
C GLY A 97 -8.92 -15.67 -19.18
N GLN A 98 -8.04 -14.97 -18.47
CA GLN A 98 -6.70 -14.61 -18.95
C GLN A 98 -5.71 -15.71 -18.57
N ASP A 99 -5.71 -16.80 -19.31
CA ASP A 99 -4.97 -18.02 -18.97
C ASP A 99 -3.45 -17.81 -18.97
N GLU A 100 -2.94 -17.06 -19.93
CA GLU A 100 -1.52 -16.75 -20.02
C GLU A 100 -1.06 -15.92 -18.81
N ILE A 101 -1.85 -14.92 -18.43
CA ILE A 101 -1.56 -14.09 -17.25
C ILE A 101 -1.65 -14.91 -15.97
N ALA A 102 -2.64 -15.80 -15.85
CA ALA A 102 -2.77 -16.69 -14.71
C ALA A 102 -1.53 -17.60 -14.59
N GLN A 103 -1.07 -18.18 -15.69
CA GLN A 103 0.13 -19.01 -15.73
C GLN A 103 1.39 -18.22 -15.36
N MET A 104 1.53 -16.98 -15.85
CA MET A 104 2.66 -16.10 -15.49
C MET A 104 2.67 -15.80 -14.00
N LEU A 105 1.53 -15.45 -13.40
CA LEU A 105 1.41 -15.19 -11.97
C LEU A 105 1.73 -16.44 -11.14
N ILE A 106 1.23 -17.60 -11.52
CA ILE A 106 1.54 -18.88 -10.87
C ILE A 106 3.04 -19.18 -10.95
N SER A 107 3.65 -18.99 -12.11
CA SER A 107 5.09 -19.20 -12.32
C SER A 107 5.95 -18.22 -11.52
N ALA A 108 5.47 -17.00 -11.30
CA ALA A 108 6.12 -16.01 -10.47
C ALA A 108 6.01 -16.30 -8.96
N GLY A 109 5.19 -17.26 -8.55
CA GLY A 109 4.99 -17.66 -7.17
C GLY A 109 3.77 -17.01 -6.49
N ALA A 110 2.76 -16.63 -7.27
CA ALA A 110 1.51 -16.15 -6.69
C ALA A 110 0.88 -17.19 -5.77
N ASP A 111 0.27 -16.71 -4.69
CA ASP A 111 -0.43 -17.58 -3.74
C ASP A 111 -1.68 -18.20 -4.38
N ILE A 112 -1.56 -19.50 -4.69
CA ILE A 112 -2.63 -20.31 -5.29
C ILE A 112 -3.75 -20.64 -4.31
N ASN A 113 -3.49 -20.53 -2.99
CA ASN A 113 -4.43 -20.82 -1.91
C ASN A 113 -5.04 -19.56 -1.28
N ALA A 114 -4.77 -18.38 -1.86
CA ALA A 114 -5.34 -17.13 -1.39
C ALA A 114 -6.87 -17.23 -1.35
N ARG A 115 -7.49 -16.70 -0.29
CA ARG A 115 -8.95 -16.76 -0.11
C ARG A 115 -9.56 -15.38 -0.19
N THR A 116 -10.68 -15.29 -0.90
CA THR A 116 -11.52 -14.09 -0.91
C THR A 116 -12.25 -13.91 0.44
N LEU A 117 -12.95 -12.79 0.61
CA LEU A 117 -13.77 -12.56 1.82
C LEU A 117 -14.90 -13.60 2.01
N VAL A 118 -15.31 -14.28 0.95
CA VAL A 118 -16.31 -15.35 1.00
C VAL A 118 -15.68 -16.74 1.09
N GLY A 119 -14.35 -16.81 1.10
CA GLY A 119 -13.58 -18.05 1.28
C GLY A 119 -13.15 -18.72 -0.02
N ASP A 120 -13.52 -18.20 -1.19
CA ASP A 120 -13.21 -18.80 -2.48
C ASP A 120 -11.71 -18.68 -2.81
N THR A 121 -11.17 -19.75 -3.39
CA THR A 121 -9.80 -19.81 -3.90
C THR A 121 -9.76 -19.54 -5.42
N PRO A 122 -8.58 -19.30 -6.03
CA PRO A 122 -8.44 -19.26 -7.48
C PRO A 122 -8.94 -20.53 -8.18
N LEU A 123 -8.80 -21.69 -7.52
CA LEU A 123 -9.31 -22.96 -8.05
C LEU A 123 -10.84 -22.97 -8.09
N ASP A 124 -11.52 -22.42 -7.07
CA ASP A 124 -12.99 -22.32 -7.07
C ASP A 124 -13.47 -21.43 -8.22
N TYR A 125 -12.78 -20.33 -8.49
CA TYR A 125 -13.05 -19.48 -9.66
C TYR A 125 -12.83 -20.22 -10.98
N ALA A 126 -11.74 -21.00 -11.12
CA ALA A 126 -11.48 -21.79 -12.31
C ALA A 126 -12.60 -22.83 -12.57
N ASN A 127 -13.04 -23.51 -11.51
CA ASN A 127 -14.15 -24.47 -11.59
C ASN A 127 -15.47 -23.76 -11.96
N TYR A 128 -15.78 -22.61 -11.36
CA TYR A 128 -16.97 -21.84 -11.64
C TYR A 128 -17.00 -21.35 -13.09
N LYS A 129 -15.85 -20.93 -13.61
CA LYS A 129 -15.69 -20.49 -15.01
C LYS A 129 -15.55 -21.66 -16.00
N GLN A 130 -15.54 -22.89 -15.53
CA GLN A 130 -15.29 -24.10 -16.35
C GLN A 130 -13.95 -24.03 -17.11
N ASN A 131 -12.96 -23.35 -16.51
CA ASN A 131 -11.61 -23.26 -17.05
C ASN A 131 -10.78 -24.46 -16.63
N GLU A 132 -10.92 -25.58 -17.40
CA GLU A 132 -10.24 -26.83 -17.11
C GLU A 132 -8.72 -26.72 -17.16
N LEU A 133 -8.19 -25.83 -18.01
CA LEU A 133 -6.74 -25.65 -18.15
C LEU A 133 -6.14 -25.12 -16.84
N ILE A 134 -6.66 -24.01 -16.34
CA ILE A 134 -6.16 -23.41 -15.09
C ILE A 134 -6.54 -24.27 -13.88
N ALA A 135 -7.74 -24.83 -13.83
CA ALA A 135 -8.14 -25.76 -12.78
C ALA A 135 -7.20 -26.97 -12.69
N GLY A 136 -6.80 -27.54 -13.83
CA GLY A 136 -5.84 -28.64 -13.90
C GLY A 136 -4.46 -28.27 -13.38
N ILE A 137 -3.97 -27.06 -13.72
CA ILE A 137 -2.69 -26.56 -13.23
C ILE A 137 -2.74 -26.37 -11.71
N LEU A 138 -3.78 -25.70 -11.20
CA LEU A 138 -3.94 -25.41 -9.77
C LEU A 138 -4.06 -26.70 -8.95
N ARG A 139 -4.89 -27.66 -9.36
CA ARG A 139 -5.02 -28.97 -8.69
C ARG A 139 -3.69 -29.72 -8.62
N ARG A 140 -2.89 -29.66 -9.69
CA ARG A 140 -1.57 -30.32 -9.72
C ARG A 140 -0.58 -29.67 -8.76
N LEU A 141 -0.64 -28.36 -8.58
CA LEU A 141 0.23 -27.61 -7.68
C LEU A 141 -0.19 -27.81 -6.22
N GLU A 142 -1.48 -27.85 -5.92
CA GLU A 142 -2.00 -28.16 -4.59
C GLU A 142 -1.60 -29.58 -4.17
N ALA A 143 -1.72 -30.57 -5.05
CA ALA A 143 -1.30 -31.94 -4.78
C ALA A 143 0.20 -32.02 -4.44
N ARG A 144 1.06 -31.25 -5.12
CA ARG A 144 2.50 -31.21 -4.83
C ARG A 144 2.84 -30.52 -3.51
N ALA A 145 2.01 -29.57 -3.07
CA ALA A 145 2.21 -28.91 -1.77
C ALA A 145 1.90 -29.82 -0.59
N TYR A 146 1.04 -30.82 -0.79
CA TYR A 146 0.65 -31.78 0.24
C TYR A 146 1.65 -32.95 0.40
N ASP A 147 2.54 -33.13 -0.58
CA ASP A 147 3.47 -34.27 -0.65
C ASP A 147 4.86 -33.96 -0.05
N ARG A 148 4.97 -32.82 0.67
CA ARG A 148 6.15 -32.35 1.41
C ARG A 148 5.87 -32.31 2.90
#